data_7d3b4c7545291864b79c5faeca0b5922
#
_entry.id   7d3b4c7545291864b79c5faeca0b5922
#
_cell.length_a   1.000
_cell.length_b   1.000
_cell.length_c   1.000
_cell.angle_alpha   90.00
_cell.angle_beta   90.00
_cell.angle_gamma   90.00
#
_symmetry.space_group_name_H-M   'P 1'
#
loop_
_entity.id
_entity.type
_entity.pdbx_description
1 polymer ?
#
loop_
_entity_poly.entity_id
_entity_poly.type
_entity_poly.pdbx_seq_one_letter_code
_entity_poly.pdbx_strand_id
1 'polypeptide(L)'
;MVLGPRSKAGLLIFMLASAAISAAYGWYLHASSIKIRPLGAQESSALMQAEGPRRALWSIERLEQPGHRIFIKGWAIVPGGTFSVVKSAFMLRDLEDGKLYELRSYTYERLDVGQAYTPNHEDYLYNFDHDFAGISATADLRSLPKGHRFEVLIRFDGGHGCELIPTGRMVGEGAK
;
A
#
# COMPACT_ATOMS: atom_id res chain seq x y z
N MET A 1 13.30 -39.20 -29.80
CA MET A 1 14.56 -38.47 -30.01
C MET A 1 15.29 -38.39 -28.66
N VAL A 2 16.39 -39.14 -28.43
CA VAL A 2 17.10 -39.17 -27.15
C VAL A 2 18.18 -38.10 -27.19
N LEU A 3 18.07 -37.11 -26.30
CA LEU A 3 19.09 -36.06 -26.17
C LEU A 3 20.43 -36.65 -25.74
N GLY A 4 21.50 -36.33 -26.45
CA GLY A 4 22.83 -36.74 -26.11
C GLY A 4 23.35 -36.13 -24.79
N PRO A 5 24.39 -36.68 -24.14
CA PRO A 5 24.87 -36.27 -22.81
C PRO A 5 25.25 -34.77 -22.73
N ARG A 6 25.80 -34.19 -23.80
CA ARG A 6 26.15 -32.77 -23.87
C ARG A 6 24.91 -31.85 -23.88
N SER A 7 23.80 -32.27 -24.51
CA SER A 7 22.54 -31.52 -24.52
C SER A 7 21.82 -31.58 -23.17
N LYS A 8 21.96 -32.70 -22.43
CA LYS A 8 21.41 -32.85 -21.07
C LYS A 8 22.12 -31.93 -20.07
N ALA A 9 23.43 -31.79 -20.14
CA ALA A 9 24.22 -30.89 -19.31
C ALA A 9 23.85 -29.43 -19.59
N GLY A 10 23.73 -29.03 -20.86
CA GLY A 10 23.30 -27.69 -21.24
C GLY A 10 21.89 -27.34 -20.75
N LEU A 11 20.95 -28.29 -20.85
CA LEU A 11 19.58 -28.11 -20.33
C LEU A 11 19.59 -27.95 -18.81
N LEU A 12 20.35 -28.73 -18.08
CA LEU A 12 20.47 -28.64 -16.62
C LEU A 12 21.03 -27.29 -16.19
N ILE A 13 22.09 -26.79 -16.84
CA ILE A 13 22.67 -25.47 -16.56
C ILE A 13 21.64 -24.36 -16.82
N PHE A 14 20.90 -24.43 -17.93
CA PHE A 14 19.85 -23.46 -18.24
C PHE A 14 18.72 -23.44 -17.18
N MET A 15 18.27 -24.62 -16.74
CA MET A 15 17.24 -24.73 -15.69
C MET A 15 17.73 -24.18 -14.36
N LEU A 16 18.95 -24.46 -13.95
CA LEU A 16 19.54 -23.92 -12.72
C LEU A 16 19.70 -22.39 -12.78
N ALA A 17 20.17 -21.85 -13.90
CA ALA A 17 20.30 -20.40 -14.10
C ALA A 17 18.92 -19.70 -14.06
N SER A 18 17.91 -20.27 -14.72
CA SER A 18 16.55 -19.73 -14.70
C SER A 18 15.95 -19.74 -13.29
N ALA A 19 16.14 -20.82 -12.53
CA ALA A 19 15.69 -20.92 -11.14
C ALA A 19 16.39 -19.89 -10.24
N ALA A 20 17.71 -19.71 -10.40
CA ALA A 20 18.48 -18.72 -9.64
C ALA A 20 18.03 -17.28 -9.94
N ILE A 21 17.80 -16.94 -11.21
CA ILE A 21 17.30 -15.62 -11.64
C ILE A 21 15.91 -15.39 -11.06
N SER A 22 15.00 -16.37 -11.14
CA SER A 22 13.65 -16.26 -10.60
C SER A 22 13.65 -16.07 -9.08
N ALA A 23 14.50 -16.80 -8.36
CA ALA A 23 14.66 -16.67 -6.91
C ALA A 23 15.24 -15.28 -6.53
N ALA A 24 16.27 -14.82 -7.23
CA ALA A 24 16.86 -13.50 -7.01
C ALA A 24 15.87 -12.38 -7.29
N TYR A 25 15.09 -12.48 -8.37
CA TYR A 25 14.05 -11.51 -8.72
C TYR A 25 12.90 -11.52 -7.70
N GLY A 26 12.45 -12.70 -7.29
CA GLY A 26 11.43 -12.84 -6.24
C GLY A 26 11.88 -12.25 -4.90
N TRP A 27 13.16 -12.50 -4.52
CA TRP A 27 13.75 -11.90 -3.33
C TRP A 27 13.85 -10.36 -3.44
N TYR A 28 14.29 -9.84 -4.60
CA TYR A 28 14.36 -8.40 -4.88
C TYR A 28 12.98 -7.74 -4.78
N LEU A 29 11.95 -8.33 -5.39
CA LEU A 29 10.58 -7.83 -5.31
C LEU A 29 10.09 -7.83 -3.86
N HIS A 30 10.30 -8.91 -3.13
CA HIS A 30 9.92 -8.98 -1.71
C HIS A 30 10.64 -7.92 -0.88
N ALA A 31 11.97 -7.84 -0.99
CA ALA A 31 12.77 -6.87 -0.25
C ALA A 31 12.39 -5.41 -0.58
N SER A 32 12.00 -5.13 -1.83
CA SER A 32 11.55 -3.80 -2.21
C SER A 32 10.14 -3.48 -1.71
N SER A 33 9.27 -4.49 -1.55
CA SER A 33 7.87 -4.30 -1.14
C SER A 33 7.70 -3.96 0.35
N ILE A 34 8.68 -4.29 1.19
CA ILE A 34 8.63 -4.05 2.65
C ILE A 34 9.33 -2.76 3.08
N LYS A 35 9.85 -1.97 2.12
CA LYS A 35 10.55 -0.72 2.42
C LYS A 35 9.58 0.37 2.85
N ILE A 36 9.99 1.10 3.89
CA ILE A 36 9.34 2.32 4.38
C ILE A 36 10.16 3.50 3.90
N ARG A 37 9.51 4.51 3.33
CA ARG A 37 10.15 5.74 2.85
C ARG A 37 9.84 6.90 3.80
N PRO A 38 10.85 7.47 4.49
CA PRO A 38 10.63 8.72 5.22
C PRO A 38 10.33 9.85 4.22
N LEU A 39 9.37 10.70 4.55
CA LEU A 39 9.06 11.90 3.77
C LEU A 39 9.99 13.05 4.17
N GLY A 40 10.38 13.86 3.19
CA GLY A 40 11.09 15.11 3.45
C GLY A 40 10.19 16.13 4.16
N ALA A 41 10.79 17.11 4.85
CA ALA A 41 10.05 18.12 5.60
C ALA A 41 9.06 18.92 4.72
N GLN A 42 9.45 19.26 3.49
CA GLN A 42 8.60 19.98 2.55
C GLN A 42 7.40 19.13 2.08
N GLU A 43 7.64 17.85 1.78
CA GLU A 43 6.61 16.90 1.37
C GLU A 43 5.63 16.62 2.51
N SER A 44 6.14 16.45 3.74
CA SER A 44 5.32 16.28 4.94
C SER A 44 4.46 17.52 5.22
N SER A 45 5.03 18.72 5.11
CA SER A 45 4.29 19.97 5.32
C SER A 45 3.18 20.16 4.30
N ALA A 46 3.44 19.86 3.03
CA ALA A 46 2.44 19.94 1.97
C ALA A 46 1.26 18.99 2.22
N LEU A 47 1.55 17.76 2.66
CA LEU A 47 0.50 16.78 3.01
C LEU A 47 -0.30 17.20 4.25
N MET A 48 0.34 17.74 5.28
CA MET A 48 -0.36 18.21 6.48
C MET A 48 -1.23 19.45 6.23
N GLN A 49 -0.86 20.30 5.28
CA GLN A 49 -1.65 21.46 4.88
C GLN A 49 -2.84 21.12 3.96
N ALA A 50 -2.81 19.94 3.35
CA ALA A 50 -3.87 19.44 2.49
C ALA A 50 -5.09 18.89 3.28
N GLU A 51 -5.24 19.24 4.55
CA GLU A 51 -6.43 18.92 5.35
C GLU A 51 -7.65 19.70 4.85
N GLY A 52 -8.18 19.24 3.71
CA GLY A 52 -9.49 19.69 3.20
C GLY A 52 -10.64 19.03 3.98
N PRO A 53 -11.90 19.44 3.70
CA PRO A 53 -13.06 18.78 4.29
C PRO A 53 -13.02 17.29 3.93
N ARG A 54 -12.98 16.43 4.94
CA ARG A 54 -12.92 14.97 4.81
C ARG A 54 -14.11 14.48 4.00
N ARG A 55 -13.88 14.15 2.75
CA ARG A 55 -14.89 13.61 1.83
C ARG A 55 -14.75 12.11 1.65
N ALA A 56 -13.58 11.56 1.99
CA ALA A 56 -13.31 10.15 1.80
C ALA A 56 -13.98 9.30 2.90
N LEU A 57 -14.68 8.27 2.46
CA LEU A 57 -15.08 7.13 3.29
C LEU A 57 -13.95 6.10 3.25
N TRP A 58 -13.71 5.45 4.37
CA TRP A 58 -12.62 4.48 4.49
C TRP A 58 -12.89 3.43 5.56
N SER A 59 -12.17 2.33 5.47
CA SER A 59 -12.13 1.32 6.52
C SER A 59 -10.79 0.60 6.55
N ILE A 60 -10.28 0.31 7.75
CA ILE A 60 -9.20 -0.65 7.98
C ILE A 60 -9.83 -2.00 8.33
N GLU A 61 -9.73 -2.96 7.42
CA GLU A 61 -10.30 -4.29 7.57
C GLU A 61 -9.37 -5.24 8.31
N ARG A 62 -8.07 -5.03 8.12
CA ARG A 62 -7.02 -5.85 8.73
C ARG A 62 -5.84 -4.99 9.10
N LEU A 63 -5.41 -5.09 10.34
CA LEU A 63 -4.15 -4.54 10.85
C LEU A 63 -3.54 -5.59 11.76
N GLU A 64 -2.45 -6.17 11.33
CA GLU A 64 -1.73 -7.20 12.09
C GLU A 64 -0.26 -6.81 12.21
N GLN A 65 0.31 -7.06 13.37
CA GLN A 65 1.72 -6.82 13.65
C GLN A 65 2.37 -8.07 14.23
N PRO A 66 2.70 -9.09 13.40
CA PRO A 66 3.50 -10.23 13.87
C PRO A 66 4.97 -9.81 14.02
N GLY A 67 5.39 -9.58 15.26
CA GLY A 67 6.75 -9.12 15.58
C GLY A 67 7.02 -7.72 15.04
N HIS A 68 8.01 -7.62 14.15
CA HIS A 68 8.43 -6.35 13.53
C HIS A 68 7.81 -6.08 12.15
N ARG A 69 6.95 -6.94 11.66
CA ARG A 69 6.23 -6.74 10.40
C ARG A 69 4.82 -6.27 10.64
N ILE A 70 4.33 -5.40 9.76
CA ILE A 70 2.92 -5.02 9.73
C ILE A 70 2.30 -5.44 8.42
N PHE A 71 1.02 -5.84 8.50
CA PHE A 71 0.14 -6.10 7.37
C PHE A 71 -1.09 -5.23 7.54
N ILE A 72 -1.35 -4.37 6.56
CA ILE A 72 -2.50 -3.49 6.57
C ILE A 72 -3.32 -3.75 5.32
N LYS A 73 -4.63 -3.85 5.49
CA LYS A 73 -5.59 -3.97 4.40
C LYS A 73 -6.82 -3.12 4.72
N GLY A 74 -7.31 -2.41 3.72
CA GLY A 74 -8.47 -1.56 3.88
C GLY A 74 -8.92 -1.00 2.53
N TRP A 75 -9.74 0.04 2.58
CA TRP A 75 -10.20 0.75 1.39
C TRP A 75 -10.46 2.23 1.72
N ALA A 76 -10.44 3.05 0.68
CA ALA A 76 -10.83 4.46 0.75
C ALA A 76 -11.46 4.90 -0.58
N ILE A 77 -12.56 5.67 -0.49
CA ILE A 77 -13.27 6.23 -1.64
C ILE A 77 -13.84 7.61 -1.31
N VAL A 78 -14.11 8.41 -2.34
CA VAL A 78 -14.95 9.62 -2.23
C VAL A 78 -16.27 9.35 -2.95
N PRO A 79 -17.40 9.26 -2.24
CA PRO A 79 -18.71 9.03 -2.87
C PRO A 79 -19.05 10.14 -3.87
N GLY A 80 -19.56 9.76 -5.04
CA GLY A 80 -19.96 10.71 -6.09
C GLY A 80 -18.80 11.43 -6.78
N GLY A 81 -17.55 10.99 -6.56
CA GLY A 81 -16.37 11.50 -7.27
C GLY A 81 -16.43 11.14 -8.75
N THR A 82 -16.11 12.09 -9.61
CA THR A 82 -15.92 11.87 -11.05
C THR A 82 -14.47 11.51 -11.33
N PHE A 83 -14.28 10.66 -12.33
CA PHE A 83 -13.02 10.21 -12.93
C PHE A 83 -11.75 10.96 -12.52
N SER A 84 -10.99 10.38 -11.62
CA SER A 84 -9.58 10.73 -11.43
C SER A 84 -8.82 9.49 -11.00
N VAL A 85 -7.59 9.36 -11.43
CA VAL A 85 -6.72 8.27 -11.00
C VAL A 85 -6.51 8.40 -9.49
N VAL A 86 -7.26 7.60 -8.73
CA VAL A 86 -7.14 7.58 -7.28
C VAL A 86 -5.81 6.92 -6.92
N LYS A 87 -4.96 7.68 -6.23
CA LYS A 87 -3.74 7.16 -5.63
C LYS A 87 -3.92 7.11 -4.12
N SER A 88 -4.11 5.91 -3.61
CA SER A 88 -4.21 5.70 -2.17
C SER A 88 -3.01 4.94 -1.65
N ALA A 89 -2.51 5.33 -0.48
CA ALA A 89 -1.41 4.66 0.18
C ALA A 89 -1.57 4.73 1.69
N PHE A 90 -1.08 3.71 2.38
CA PHE A 90 -0.91 3.78 3.83
C PHE A 90 0.34 4.56 4.18
N MET A 91 0.24 5.32 5.26
CA MET A 91 1.32 6.09 5.84
C MET A 91 1.40 5.84 7.34
N LEU A 92 2.54 6.13 7.92
CA LEU A 92 2.74 6.13 9.37
C LEU A 92 3.13 7.55 9.81
N ARG A 93 2.50 8.03 10.86
CA ARG A 93 2.89 9.24 11.57
C ARG A 93 3.53 8.85 12.88
N ASP A 94 4.79 9.23 13.07
CA ASP A 94 5.47 9.08 14.34
C ASP A 94 4.81 9.99 15.38
N LEU A 95 4.43 9.45 16.52
CA LEU A 95 3.76 10.21 17.58
C LEU A 95 4.74 11.01 18.44
N GLU A 96 6.04 10.70 18.37
CA GLU A 96 7.07 11.37 19.16
C GLU A 96 7.58 12.65 18.46
N ASP A 97 7.80 12.61 17.14
CA ASP A 97 8.38 13.74 16.40
C ASP A 97 7.52 14.23 15.22
N GLY A 98 6.38 13.62 15.00
CA GLY A 98 5.42 14.00 13.94
C GLY A 98 5.86 13.64 12.52
N LYS A 99 7.01 12.97 12.33
CA LYS A 99 7.47 12.58 11.00
C LYS A 99 6.54 11.62 10.31
N LEU A 100 6.43 11.80 8.99
CA LEU A 100 5.63 10.95 8.13
C LEU A 100 6.50 9.95 7.36
N TYR A 101 6.00 8.74 7.26
CA TYR A 101 6.62 7.62 6.54
C TYR A 101 5.61 7.02 5.59
N GLU A 102 5.96 6.90 4.32
CA GLU A 102 5.11 6.26 3.32
C GLU A 102 5.40 4.76 3.27
N LEU A 103 4.33 3.96 3.34
CA LEU A 103 4.39 2.54 3.09
C LEU A 103 4.17 2.26 1.61
N ARG A 104 4.97 1.37 1.05
CA ARG A 104 4.70 0.89 -0.30
C ARG A 104 3.36 0.16 -0.30
N SER A 105 2.34 0.82 -0.85
CA SER A 105 0.99 0.30 -0.92
C SER A 105 0.66 -0.16 -2.33
N TYR A 106 -0.27 -1.11 -2.41
CA TYR A 106 -0.82 -1.63 -3.66
C TYR A 106 -2.33 -1.46 -3.61
N THR A 107 -2.89 -0.96 -4.68
CA THR A 107 -4.34 -0.94 -4.87
C THR A 107 -4.82 -2.29 -5.39
N TYR A 108 -6.02 -2.67 -5.02
CA TYR A 108 -6.67 -3.89 -5.51
C TYR A 108 -8.17 -3.66 -5.67
N GLU A 109 -8.78 -4.51 -6.48
CA GLU A 109 -10.19 -4.41 -6.84
C GLU A 109 -11.11 -4.70 -5.65
N ARG A 110 -12.14 -3.85 -5.49
CA ARG A 110 -13.17 -3.90 -4.45
C ARG A 110 -14.54 -3.57 -5.05
N LEU A 111 -15.03 -4.47 -5.88
CA LEU A 111 -16.36 -4.34 -6.53
C LEU A 111 -17.48 -4.12 -5.52
N ASP A 112 -17.40 -4.76 -4.36
CA ASP A 112 -18.36 -4.61 -3.26
C ASP A 112 -18.41 -3.17 -2.73
N VAL A 113 -17.27 -2.50 -2.59
CA VAL A 113 -17.20 -1.11 -2.18
C VAL A 113 -17.67 -0.20 -3.31
N GLY A 114 -17.21 -0.41 -4.54
CA GLY A 114 -17.66 0.34 -5.71
C GLY A 114 -19.17 0.33 -5.85
N GLN A 115 -19.79 -0.85 -5.82
CA GLN A 115 -21.24 -1.03 -5.93
C GLN A 115 -22.02 -0.37 -4.77
N ALA A 116 -21.50 -0.46 -3.53
CA ALA A 116 -22.19 0.08 -2.36
C ALA A 116 -22.29 1.61 -2.37
N TYR A 117 -21.33 2.31 -3.00
CA TYR A 117 -21.22 3.76 -2.94
C TYR A 117 -21.40 4.48 -4.28
N THR A 118 -21.70 3.76 -5.36
CA THR A 118 -22.06 4.34 -6.65
C THR A 118 -23.59 4.37 -6.78
N PRO A 119 -24.20 5.55 -6.82
CA PRO A 119 -25.68 5.69 -6.70
C PRO A 119 -26.46 5.16 -7.91
N ASN A 120 -25.84 5.08 -9.10
CA ASN A 120 -26.51 4.62 -10.32
C ASN A 120 -25.68 3.56 -11.05
N HIS A 121 -26.29 2.44 -11.39
CA HIS A 121 -25.66 1.31 -12.08
C HIS A 121 -25.15 1.68 -13.49
N GLU A 122 -25.73 2.68 -14.14
CA GLU A 122 -25.29 3.18 -15.44
C GLU A 122 -23.98 3.96 -15.33
N ASP A 123 -23.79 4.72 -14.24
CA ASP A 123 -22.54 5.44 -13.96
C ASP A 123 -21.42 4.48 -13.55
N TYR A 124 -21.76 3.29 -13.04
CA TYR A 124 -20.81 2.27 -12.63
C TYR A 124 -19.94 1.77 -13.78
N LEU A 125 -20.49 1.65 -14.99
CA LEU A 125 -19.74 1.19 -16.19
C LEU A 125 -18.60 2.14 -16.58
N TYR A 126 -18.62 3.37 -16.07
CA TYR A 126 -17.62 4.41 -16.37
C TYR A 126 -16.78 4.81 -15.16
N ASN A 127 -17.02 4.23 -13.99
CA ASN A 127 -16.40 4.65 -12.73
C ASN A 127 -15.40 3.59 -12.22
N PHE A 128 -14.40 3.26 -13.05
CA PHE A 128 -13.33 2.31 -12.74
C PHE A 128 -12.53 2.67 -11.48
N ASP A 129 -12.57 3.93 -11.03
CA ASP A 129 -11.79 4.40 -9.89
C ASP A 129 -12.29 3.79 -8.56
N HIS A 130 -13.59 3.50 -8.46
CA HIS A 130 -14.15 2.85 -7.28
C HIS A 130 -13.85 1.35 -7.22
N ASP A 131 -13.61 0.71 -8.35
CA ASP A 131 -13.26 -0.71 -8.39
C ASP A 131 -11.90 -0.96 -7.72
N PHE A 132 -10.98 0.01 -7.77
CA PHE A 132 -9.67 -0.07 -7.16
C PHE A 132 -9.57 0.69 -5.82
N ALA A 133 -10.67 0.74 -5.08
CA ALA A 133 -10.73 1.37 -3.75
C ALA A 133 -9.90 0.63 -2.69
N GLY A 134 -9.58 -0.64 -2.90
CA GLY A 134 -8.81 -1.45 -1.98
C GLY A 134 -7.35 -1.01 -1.91
N ILE A 135 -6.80 -1.01 -0.70
CA ILE A 135 -5.42 -0.66 -0.40
C ILE A 135 -4.81 -1.75 0.48
N SER A 136 -3.61 -2.20 0.14
CA SER A 136 -2.85 -3.12 0.99
C SER A 136 -1.39 -2.70 1.09
N ALA A 137 -0.80 -2.89 2.26
CA ALA A 137 0.62 -2.66 2.50
C ALA A 137 1.20 -3.71 3.44
N THR A 138 2.48 -4.00 3.23
CA THR A 138 3.30 -4.78 4.14
C THR A 138 4.58 -4.01 4.38
N ALA A 139 4.99 -3.86 5.63
CA ALA A 139 6.20 -3.12 5.96
C ALA A 139 6.98 -3.78 7.09
N ASP A 140 8.27 -3.45 7.18
CA ASP A 140 9.17 -3.90 8.23
C ASP A 140 9.54 -2.70 9.13
N LEU A 141 9.04 -2.71 10.36
CA LEU A 141 9.21 -1.63 11.32
C LEU A 141 10.64 -1.47 11.84
N ARG A 142 11.55 -2.42 11.55
CA ARG A 142 12.97 -2.32 11.97
C ARG A 142 13.71 -1.13 11.33
N SER A 143 13.18 -0.59 10.25
CA SER A 143 13.71 0.62 9.60
C SER A 143 13.24 1.92 10.25
N LEU A 144 12.33 1.85 11.20
CA LEU A 144 11.80 2.99 11.95
C LEU A 144 12.54 3.17 13.29
N PRO A 145 12.44 4.35 13.92
CA PRO A 145 12.96 4.59 15.26
C PRO A 145 12.42 3.57 16.28
N LYS A 146 13.33 2.98 17.08
CA LYS A 146 12.97 1.99 18.09
C LYS A 146 12.26 2.67 19.26
N GLY A 147 11.28 1.98 19.85
CA GLY A 147 10.52 2.47 21.00
C GLY A 147 9.44 3.49 20.64
N HIS A 148 9.36 3.92 19.37
CA HIS A 148 8.34 4.86 18.94
C HIS A 148 7.01 4.16 18.62
N ARG A 149 5.93 4.92 18.73
CA ARG A 149 4.58 4.52 18.31
C ARG A 149 4.19 5.31 17.08
N PHE A 150 3.47 4.65 16.19
CA PHE A 150 3.08 5.25 14.93
C PHE A 150 1.57 5.14 14.74
N GLU A 151 0.94 6.24 14.34
CA GLU A 151 -0.43 6.22 13.88
C GLU A 151 -0.48 5.84 12.39
N VAL A 152 -1.38 4.94 12.05
CA VAL A 152 -1.68 4.58 10.65
C VAL A 152 -2.57 5.65 10.05
N LEU A 153 -2.14 6.19 8.92
CA LEU A 153 -2.89 7.16 8.13
C LEU A 153 -3.18 6.57 6.75
N ILE A 154 -4.21 7.08 6.09
CA ILE A 154 -4.45 6.86 4.66
C ILE A 154 -4.17 8.17 3.93
N ARG A 155 -3.22 8.16 2.98
CA ARG A 155 -3.10 9.20 1.98
C ARG A 155 -4.05 8.87 0.84
N PHE A 156 -4.97 9.76 0.57
CA PHE A 156 -5.93 9.63 -0.51
C PHE A 156 -5.80 10.83 -1.45
N ASP A 157 -5.53 10.57 -2.72
CA ASP A 157 -5.44 11.58 -3.77
C ASP A 157 -6.54 11.29 -4.79
N GLY A 158 -7.64 12.00 -4.67
CA GLY A 158 -8.84 11.85 -5.49
C GLY A 158 -8.95 12.86 -6.65
N GLY A 159 -7.81 13.43 -7.11
CA GLY A 159 -7.80 14.38 -8.23
C GLY A 159 -8.26 15.81 -7.89
N HIS A 160 -8.88 16.01 -6.74
CA HIS A 160 -9.29 17.32 -6.21
C HIS A 160 -8.39 17.79 -5.05
N GLY A 161 -7.28 17.12 -4.85
CA GLY A 161 -6.33 17.34 -3.79
C GLY A 161 -6.00 16.05 -3.04
N CYS A 162 -4.94 16.11 -2.25
CA CYS A 162 -4.49 15.01 -1.43
C CYS A 162 -5.06 15.16 -0.02
N GLU A 163 -5.71 14.13 0.49
CA GLU A 163 -6.20 14.05 1.86
C GLU A 163 -5.32 13.12 2.69
N LEU A 164 -4.99 13.54 3.92
CA LEU A 164 -4.33 12.69 4.89
C LEU A 164 -5.33 12.34 6.00
N ILE A 165 -5.75 11.09 6.07
CA ILE A 165 -6.85 10.61 6.89
C ILE A 165 -6.29 9.86 8.09
N PRO A 166 -6.40 10.39 9.33
CA PRO A 166 -6.07 9.66 10.54
C PRO A 166 -7.04 8.48 10.76
N THR A 167 -6.50 7.28 10.98
CA THR A 167 -7.34 6.10 11.18
C THR A 167 -7.58 5.77 12.65
N GLY A 168 -6.83 6.41 13.56
CA GLY A 168 -6.83 6.08 14.98
C GLY A 168 -6.21 4.71 15.30
N ARG A 169 -5.66 4.01 14.31
CA ARG A 169 -4.98 2.72 14.50
C ARG A 169 -3.50 2.95 14.74
N MET A 170 -2.94 2.20 15.69
CA MET A 170 -1.56 2.34 16.13
C MET A 170 -0.75 1.09 15.82
N VAL A 171 0.54 1.28 15.53
CA VAL A 171 1.55 0.22 15.38
C VAL A 171 2.85 0.66 16.06
N GLY A 172 3.75 -0.29 16.27
CA GLY A 172 5.03 -0.04 16.95
C GLY A 172 5.12 -0.73 18.33
N GLU A 173 6.11 -0.40 19.12
CA GLU A 173 6.30 -0.99 20.43
C GLU A 173 5.20 -0.50 21.40
N GLY A 174 4.53 -1.47 22.06
CA GLY A 174 3.45 -1.17 23.01
C GLY A 174 2.08 -0.86 22.39
N ALA A 175 1.92 -0.97 21.08
CA ALA A 175 0.61 -0.91 20.45
C ALA A 175 -0.17 -2.21 20.77
N LYS A 176 -1.24 -2.09 21.56
CA LYS A 176 -2.20 -3.15 21.88
C LYS A 176 -3.56 -2.78 21.33
#